data_3f2a54e02aba2c4a7dc854b90c04dd98
#
_entry.id   3f2a54e02aba2c4a7dc854b90c04dd98
#
_cell.length_a   1.000
_cell.length_b   1.000
_cell.length_c   1.000
_cell.angle_alpha   90.00
_cell.angle_beta   90.00
_cell.angle_gamma   90.00
#
_symmetry.space_group_name_H-M   'P 1'
#
loop_
_entity.id
_entity.type
_entity.pdbx_description
1 polymer ?
#
loop_
_entity_poly.entity_id
_entity_poly.type
_entity_poly.pdbx_seq_one_letter_code
_entity_poly.pdbx_strand_id
1 'polypeptide(L)'
;PELHQIGVEAFGVDNPTLDVEVIAMAIELLKSFGLNSLKLALNTLGDNESRAAYRQALIDYLEPFEAELSDDSKERLHKNPLRVLDSKDEGDQKIVEGAPSILDYLTDDAKKHFETVKSLLDDLGIEYEIDSNMVRGLDYYNHTIFEIMSDSKVFSGKWTTVCAGGRYNGLVEQLGGPETPGIGFALGVERLLLILEAEEDAFDIENDLDVYVVGIGE
;
A
#
# COMPACT_ATOMS: atom_id res chain seq x y z
N PRO A 1 8.91 15.18 13.28
CA PRO A 1 9.13 13.73 13.25
C PRO A 1 10.07 13.38 12.10
N GLU A 2 10.92 12.39 12.31
CA GLU A 2 11.84 11.82 11.33
C GLU A 2 11.36 10.41 11.02
N LEU A 3 11.48 9.96 9.77
CA LEU A 3 11.17 8.62 9.35
C LEU A 3 12.23 8.15 8.35
N HIS A 4 12.51 6.85 8.36
CA HIS A 4 13.40 6.21 7.40
C HIS A 4 12.64 5.16 6.61
N GLN A 5 12.92 5.10 5.31
CA GLN A 5 12.31 4.13 4.40
C GLN A 5 13.36 3.45 3.53
N ILE A 6 13.14 2.19 3.23
CA ILE A 6 13.82 1.47 2.15
C ILE A 6 12.77 1.29 1.05
N GLY A 7 13.11 1.63 -0.18
CA GLY A 7 12.20 1.51 -1.30
C GLY A 7 12.89 1.03 -2.56
N VAL A 8 12.10 0.51 -3.47
CA VAL A 8 12.51 0.11 -4.82
C VAL A 8 11.53 0.73 -5.80
N GLU A 9 12.07 1.35 -6.84
CA GLU A 9 11.30 1.99 -7.90
C GLU A 9 11.78 1.49 -9.25
N ALA A 10 10.84 1.05 -10.10
CA ALA A 10 11.09 0.57 -11.45
C ALA A 10 10.35 1.45 -12.46
N PHE A 11 11.04 1.91 -13.49
CA PHE A 11 10.53 2.85 -14.48
C PHE A 11 10.62 2.31 -15.90
N GLY A 12 9.74 2.80 -16.78
CA GLY A 12 9.84 2.62 -18.23
C GLY A 12 9.16 1.35 -18.75
N VAL A 13 8.50 0.57 -17.91
CA VAL A 13 7.80 -0.66 -18.32
C VAL A 13 6.33 -0.60 -17.87
N ASP A 14 5.43 -0.64 -18.84
CA ASP A 14 3.98 -0.71 -18.61
C ASP A 14 3.48 -2.14 -18.87
N ASN A 15 3.90 -3.06 -18.03
CA ASN A 15 3.53 -4.47 -18.12
C ASN A 15 3.20 -5.03 -16.74
N PRO A 16 2.06 -5.72 -16.56
CA PRO A 16 1.66 -6.32 -15.29
C PRO A 16 2.66 -7.33 -14.73
N THR A 17 3.55 -7.89 -15.56
CA THR A 17 4.65 -8.75 -15.07
C THR A 17 5.59 -7.99 -14.12
N LEU A 18 5.86 -6.71 -14.41
CA LEU A 18 6.69 -5.89 -13.53
C LEU A 18 6.01 -5.62 -12.17
N ASP A 19 4.67 -5.50 -12.15
CA ASP A 19 3.91 -5.33 -10.92
C ASP A 19 4.14 -6.53 -9.99
N VAL A 20 4.06 -7.73 -10.56
CA VAL A 20 4.27 -8.99 -9.83
C VAL A 20 5.72 -9.17 -9.41
N GLU A 21 6.69 -8.80 -10.25
CA GLU A 21 8.11 -8.82 -9.90
C GLU A 21 8.40 -7.92 -8.69
N VAL A 22 7.85 -6.70 -8.67
CA VAL A 22 8.00 -5.74 -7.57
C VAL A 22 7.34 -6.26 -6.28
N ILE A 23 6.13 -6.84 -6.37
CA ILE A 23 5.45 -7.46 -5.23
C ILE A 23 6.25 -8.65 -4.69
N ALA A 24 6.68 -9.56 -5.56
CA ALA A 24 7.46 -10.73 -5.17
C ALA A 24 8.80 -10.32 -4.51
N MET A 25 9.47 -9.31 -5.07
CA MET A 25 10.70 -8.75 -4.48
C MET A 25 10.45 -8.21 -3.07
N ALA A 26 9.35 -7.46 -2.86
CA ALA A 26 9.00 -6.92 -1.55
C ALA A 26 8.75 -8.04 -0.52
N ILE A 27 8.03 -9.10 -0.91
CA ILE A 27 7.76 -10.26 -0.05
C ILE A 27 9.07 -11.00 0.29
N GLU A 28 9.90 -11.28 -0.70
CA GLU A 28 11.18 -11.98 -0.49
C GLU A 28 12.15 -11.14 0.37
N LEU A 29 12.17 -9.82 0.19
CA LEU A 29 12.95 -8.93 1.04
C LEU A 29 12.50 -9.03 2.50
N LEU A 30 11.19 -8.96 2.78
CA LEU A 30 10.66 -9.08 4.14
C LEU A 30 10.95 -10.47 4.74
N LYS A 31 10.81 -11.55 3.97
CA LYS A 31 11.17 -12.91 4.39
C LYS A 31 12.66 -13.04 4.68
N SER A 32 13.52 -12.38 3.92
CA SER A 32 14.98 -12.41 4.18
C SER A 32 15.37 -11.77 5.51
N PHE A 33 14.53 -10.90 6.05
CA PHE A 33 14.64 -10.37 7.41
C PHE A 33 14.00 -11.28 8.48
N GLY A 34 13.47 -12.44 8.10
CA GLY A 34 12.84 -13.38 9.04
C GLY A 34 11.35 -13.18 9.25
N LEU A 35 10.69 -12.26 8.56
CA LEU A 35 9.24 -12.07 8.65
C LEU A 35 8.52 -13.18 7.86
N ASN A 36 7.99 -14.18 8.56
CA ASN A 36 7.33 -15.32 7.94
C ASN A 36 5.80 -15.23 7.92
N SER A 37 5.21 -14.46 8.83
CA SER A 37 3.76 -14.22 8.87
C SER A 37 3.45 -12.91 8.13
N LEU A 38 3.20 -13.04 6.83
CA LEU A 38 2.91 -11.95 5.92
C LEU A 38 1.57 -12.18 5.22
N LYS A 39 0.82 -11.11 5.03
CA LYS A 39 -0.43 -11.06 4.27
C LYS A 39 -0.33 -9.99 3.21
N LEU A 40 -0.60 -10.35 1.96
CA LEU A 40 -0.68 -9.43 0.82
C LEU A 40 -2.12 -9.01 0.62
N ALA A 41 -2.42 -7.72 0.79
CA ALA A 41 -3.65 -7.11 0.30
C ALA A 41 -3.37 -6.47 -1.06
N LEU A 42 -4.26 -6.71 -2.02
CA LEU A 42 -4.15 -6.29 -3.40
C LEU A 42 -5.42 -5.55 -3.84
N ASN A 43 -5.26 -4.48 -4.58
CA ASN A 43 -6.36 -3.79 -5.25
C ASN A 43 -5.87 -3.17 -6.56
N THR A 44 -6.79 -2.61 -7.31
CA THR A 44 -6.49 -1.75 -8.45
C THR A 44 -7.28 -0.46 -8.38
N LEU A 45 -6.68 0.65 -8.78
CA LEU A 45 -7.36 1.93 -8.97
C LEU A 45 -7.77 2.15 -10.43
N GLY A 46 -7.47 1.18 -11.30
CA GLY A 46 -7.71 1.28 -12.73
C GLY A 46 -6.90 2.39 -13.40
N ASP A 47 -7.25 2.67 -14.64
CA ASP A 47 -6.77 3.81 -15.39
C ASP A 47 -7.54 5.10 -15.05
N ASN A 48 -7.25 6.18 -15.75
CA ASN A 48 -7.89 7.49 -15.53
C ASN A 48 -9.40 7.47 -15.80
N GLU A 49 -9.84 6.67 -16.78
CA GLU A 49 -11.26 6.54 -17.12
C GLU A 49 -12.01 5.76 -16.04
N SER A 50 -11.46 4.62 -15.61
CA SER A 50 -11.99 3.84 -14.48
C SER A 50 -12.11 4.69 -13.21
N ARG A 51 -11.06 5.45 -12.89
CA ARG A 51 -11.05 6.34 -11.71
C ARG A 51 -12.08 7.45 -11.79
N ALA A 52 -12.26 8.05 -12.97
CA ALA A 52 -13.25 9.11 -13.16
C ALA A 52 -14.69 8.57 -13.00
N ALA A 53 -14.98 7.41 -13.58
CA ALA A 53 -16.27 6.75 -13.46
C ALA A 53 -16.56 6.36 -12.01
N TYR A 54 -15.59 5.74 -11.34
CA TYR A 54 -15.72 5.33 -9.95
C TYR A 54 -15.86 6.52 -9.00
N ARG A 55 -15.07 7.57 -9.22
CA ARG A 55 -15.18 8.81 -8.43
C ARG A 55 -16.60 9.37 -8.45
N GLN A 56 -17.24 9.40 -9.63
CA GLN A 56 -18.61 9.88 -9.75
C GLN A 56 -19.57 8.95 -9.00
N ALA A 57 -19.44 7.65 -9.18
CA ALA A 57 -20.30 6.68 -8.49
C ALA A 57 -20.17 6.76 -6.96
N LEU A 58 -18.96 7.01 -6.43
CA LEU A 58 -18.76 7.24 -5.01
C LEU A 58 -19.42 8.54 -4.51
N ILE A 59 -19.34 9.61 -5.27
CA ILE A 59 -20.00 10.87 -4.93
C ILE A 59 -21.52 10.64 -4.89
N ASP A 60 -22.09 10.07 -5.93
CA ASP A 60 -23.53 9.79 -6.04
C ASP A 60 -24.03 8.90 -4.89
N TYR A 61 -23.18 7.96 -4.45
CA TYR A 61 -23.47 7.08 -3.31
C TYR A 61 -23.38 7.80 -1.96
N LEU A 62 -22.34 8.63 -1.75
CA LEU A 62 -22.04 9.25 -0.46
C LEU A 62 -22.84 10.53 -0.17
N GLU A 63 -23.21 11.28 -1.21
CA GLU A 63 -23.97 12.55 -1.06
C GLU A 63 -25.23 12.40 -0.18
N PRO A 64 -26.07 11.34 -0.34
CA PRO A 64 -27.24 11.16 0.52
C PRO A 64 -26.91 11.01 2.01
N PHE A 65 -25.68 10.54 2.33
CA PHE A 65 -25.20 10.32 3.69
C PHE A 65 -24.31 11.45 4.23
N GLU A 66 -24.14 12.54 3.48
CA GLU A 66 -23.20 13.63 3.84
C GLU A 66 -23.43 14.14 5.27
N ALA A 67 -24.69 14.28 5.72
CA ALA A 67 -25.00 14.74 7.06
C ALA A 67 -24.52 13.78 8.17
N GLU A 68 -24.40 12.49 7.86
CA GLU A 68 -24.01 11.42 8.78
C GLU A 68 -22.49 11.16 8.80
N LEU A 69 -21.76 11.64 7.77
CA LEU A 69 -20.31 11.50 7.70
C LEU A 69 -19.61 12.34 8.77
N SER A 70 -18.42 11.89 9.17
CA SER A 70 -17.51 12.68 10.00
C SER A 70 -17.09 13.98 9.29
N ASP A 71 -16.65 14.99 10.04
CA ASP A 71 -16.25 16.28 9.46
C ASP A 71 -15.09 16.13 8.46
N ASP A 72 -14.13 15.24 8.75
CA ASP A 72 -13.04 14.90 7.84
C ASP A 72 -13.57 14.28 6.53
N SER A 73 -14.54 13.37 6.62
CA SER A 73 -15.11 12.68 5.46
C SER A 73 -16.02 13.58 4.63
N LYS A 74 -16.70 14.55 5.24
CA LYS A 74 -17.41 15.62 4.50
C LYS A 74 -16.47 16.44 3.63
N GLU A 75 -15.32 16.82 4.19
CA GLU A 75 -14.31 17.54 3.42
C GLU A 75 -13.72 16.70 2.30
N ARG A 76 -13.46 15.40 2.58
CA ARG A 76 -12.94 14.44 1.60
C ARG A 76 -13.93 14.16 0.47
N LEU A 77 -15.22 14.06 0.76
CA LEU A 77 -16.27 13.84 -0.25
C LEU A 77 -16.15 14.80 -1.43
N HIS A 78 -15.89 16.07 -1.17
CA HIS A 78 -15.79 17.09 -2.22
C HIS A 78 -14.40 17.17 -2.86
N LYS A 79 -13.32 16.87 -2.11
CA LYS A 79 -11.94 16.98 -2.59
C LYS A 79 -11.47 15.68 -3.24
N ASN A 80 -11.56 14.58 -2.51
CA ASN A 80 -11.12 13.25 -2.92
C ASN A 80 -11.98 12.16 -2.25
N PRO A 81 -13.12 11.80 -2.85
CA PRO A 81 -14.08 10.87 -2.25
C PRO A 81 -13.50 9.48 -2.00
N LEU A 82 -12.48 9.04 -2.76
CA LEU A 82 -11.81 7.76 -2.49
C LEU A 82 -11.22 7.71 -1.07
N ARG A 83 -10.81 8.85 -0.50
CA ARG A 83 -10.25 8.91 0.86
C ARG A 83 -11.30 8.70 1.96
N VAL A 84 -12.59 8.74 1.64
CA VAL A 84 -13.66 8.38 2.58
C VAL A 84 -13.62 6.88 2.89
N LEU A 85 -13.23 6.06 1.90
CA LEU A 85 -13.11 4.60 2.05
C LEU A 85 -12.10 4.18 3.14
N ASP A 86 -11.06 5.00 3.36
CA ASP A 86 -10.02 4.79 4.39
C ASP A 86 -10.33 5.55 5.70
N SER A 87 -11.59 5.91 5.94
CA SER A 87 -11.97 6.55 7.20
C SER A 87 -11.85 5.57 8.36
N LYS A 88 -11.36 6.08 9.50
CA LYS A 88 -11.27 5.33 10.76
C LYS A 88 -12.43 5.59 11.70
N ASP A 89 -13.33 6.48 11.30
CA ASP A 89 -14.57 6.76 12.05
C ASP A 89 -15.54 5.59 11.88
N GLU A 90 -16.10 5.11 12.98
CA GLU A 90 -17.02 3.96 12.99
C GLU A 90 -18.34 4.24 12.25
N GLY A 91 -18.79 5.49 12.21
CA GLY A 91 -19.98 5.91 11.46
C GLY A 91 -19.73 5.85 9.96
N ASP A 92 -18.59 6.42 9.53
CA ASP A 92 -18.16 6.39 8.13
C ASP A 92 -17.97 4.95 7.63
N GLN A 93 -17.33 4.09 8.43
CA GLN A 93 -17.09 2.68 8.07
C GLN A 93 -18.40 1.93 7.76
N LYS A 94 -19.47 2.15 8.53
CA LYS A 94 -20.79 1.55 8.27
C LYS A 94 -21.39 2.02 6.94
N ILE A 95 -21.17 3.28 6.59
CA ILE A 95 -21.63 3.84 5.32
C ILE A 95 -20.80 3.24 4.18
N VAL A 96 -19.47 3.16 4.35
CA VAL A 96 -18.54 2.64 3.35
C VAL A 96 -18.75 1.14 3.05
N GLU A 97 -19.24 0.33 4.01
CA GLU A 97 -19.57 -1.09 3.77
C GLU A 97 -20.55 -1.30 2.59
N GLY A 98 -21.42 -0.35 2.31
CA GLY A 98 -22.37 -0.40 1.19
C GLY A 98 -21.88 0.32 -0.09
N ALA A 99 -20.68 0.87 -0.09
CA ALA A 99 -20.16 1.63 -1.22
C ALA A 99 -19.90 0.75 -2.45
N PRO A 100 -20.05 1.29 -3.68
CA PRO A 100 -19.71 0.56 -4.89
C PRO A 100 -18.22 0.19 -4.91
N SER A 101 -17.87 -0.93 -5.55
CA SER A 101 -16.49 -1.35 -5.72
C SER A 101 -15.87 -0.72 -6.97
N ILE A 102 -14.60 -0.28 -6.91
CA ILE A 102 -13.83 0.15 -8.09
C ILE A 102 -13.78 -0.93 -9.18
N LEU A 103 -13.83 -2.20 -8.79
CA LEU A 103 -13.76 -3.34 -9.71
C LEU A 103 -14.92 -3.39 -10.71
N ASP A 104 -16.06 -2.76 -10.38
CA ASP A 104 -17.24 -2.67 -11.24
C ASP A 104 -17.14 -1.55 -12.29
N TYR A 105 -16.14 -0.68 -12.16
CA TYR A 105 -15.94 0.50 -13.01
C TYR A 105 -14.66 0.45 -13.84
N LEU A 106 -13.97 -0.69 -13.82
CA LEU A 106 -12.75 -0.86 -14.61
C LEU A 106 -13.05 -0.88 -16.11
N THR A 107 -12.25 -0.19 -16.90
CA THR A 107 -12.19 -0.39 -18.34
C THR A 107 -11.73 -1.82 -18.67
N ASP A 108 -11.97 -2.29 -19.89
CA ASP A 108 -11.54 -3.63 -20.32
C ASP A 108 -10.00 -3.78 -20.19
N ASP A 109 -9.24 -2.75 -20.50
CA ASP A 109 -7.78 -2.75 -20.40
C ASP A 109 -7.31 -2.78 -18.94
N ALA A 110 -7.90 -1.97 -18.06
CA ALA A 110 -7.59 -1.98 -16.63
C ALA A 110 -7.97 -3.30 -15.98
N LYS A 111 -9.11 -3.88 -16.36
CA LYS A 111 -9.54 -5.20 -15.92
C LYS A 111 -8.57 -6.28 -16.36
N LYS A 112 -8.18 -6.28 -17.65
CA LYS A 112 -7.19 -7.23 -18.19
C LYS A 112 -5.86 -7.13 -17.48
N HIS A 113 -5.38 -5.90 -17.21
CA HIS A 113 -4.14 -5.68 -16.44
C HIS A 113 -4.25 -6.35 -15.07
N PHE A 114 -5.30 -6.07 -14.32
CA PHE A 114 -5.49 -6.61 -12.97
C PHE A 114 -5.66 -8.13 -12.94
N GLU A 115 -6.43 -8.70 -13.89
CA GLU A 115 -6.56 -10.16 -14.03
C GLU A 115 -5.21 -10.81 -14.35
N THR A 116 -4.37 -10.17 -15.16
CA THR A 116 -3.01 -10.67 -15.45
C THR A 116 -2.13 -10.64 -14.20
N VAL A 117 -2.17 -9.58 -13.41
CA VAL A 117 -1.44 -9.52 -12.13
C VAL A 117 -1.85 -10.67 -11.22
N LYS A 118 -3.16 -10.90 -11.05
CA LYS A 118 -3.68 -12.00 -10.22
C LYS A 118 -3.21 -13.37 -10.71
N SER A 119 -3.34 -13.63 -12.01
CA SER A 119 -2.91 -14.90 -12.61
C SER A 119 -1.42 -15.16 -12.41
N LEU A 120 -0.58 -14.14 -12.55
CA LEU A 120 0.87 -14.28 -12.35
C LEU A 120 1.24 -14.48 -10.88
N LEU A 121 0.52 -13.86 -9.94
CA LEU A 121 0.70 -14.13 -8.50
C LEU A 121 0.30 -15.58 -8.16
N ASP A 122 -0.81 -16.07 -8.72
CA ASP A 122 -1.25 -17.45 -8.58
C ASP A 122 -0.20 -18.44 -9.12
N ASP A 123 0.37 -18.16 -10.31
CA ASP A 123 1.43 -18.97 -10.94
C ASP A 123 2.71 -19.04 -10.07
N LEU A 124 3.02 -17.97 -9.31
CA LEU A 124 4.12 -17.93 -8.36
C LEU A 124 3.78 -18.52 -6.98
N GLY A 125 2.52 -18.91 -6.76
CA GLY A 125 2.05 -19.41 -5.46
C GLY A 125 2.05 -18.32 -4.36
N ILE A 126 1.91 -17.05 -4.74
CA ILE A 126 1.80 -15.92 -3.82
C ILE A 126 0.33 -15.72 -3.49
N GLU A 127 -0.05 -16.01 -2.23
CA GLU A 127 -1.40 -15.79 -1.73
C GLU A 127 -1.67 -14.30 -1.53
N TYR A 128 -2.87 -13.85 -1.88
CA TYR A 128 -3.32 -12.47 -1.71
C TYR A 128 -4.81 -12.39 -1.37
N GLU A 129 -5.20 -11.29 -0.76
CA GLU A 129 -6.61 -10.94 -0.56
C GLU A 129 -6.93 -9.68 -1.36
N ILE A 130 -8.08 -9.65 -2.02
CA ILE A 130 -8.58 -8.45 -2.68
C ILE A 130 -9.27 -7.57 -1.63
N ASP A 131 -8.76 -6.35 -1.48
CA ASP A 131 -9.36 -5.31 -0.65
C ASP A 131 -9.81 -4.15 -1.53
N SER A 132 -11.07 -4.20 -1.97
CA SER A 132 -11.65 -3.17 -2.86
C SER A 132 -11.78 -1.79 -2.21
N ASN A 133 -11.67 -1.70 -0.89
CA ASN A 133 -11.71 -0.44 -0.14
C ASN A 133 -10.31 0.14 0.10
N MET A 134 -9.27 -0.65 -0.19
CA MET A 134 -7.89 -0.16 -0.05
C MET A 134 -7.62 0.96 -1.04
N VAL A 135 -7.23 2.11 -0.50
CA VAL A 135 -6.76 3.28 -1.24
C VAL A 135 -5.39 3.70 -0.71
N ARG A 136 -4.69 4.55 -1.45
CA ARG A 136 -3.37 5.03 -1.05
C ARG A 136 -3.44 6.48 -0.57
N GLY A 137 -2.51 6.85 0.29
CA GLY A 137 -2.40 8.20 0.84
C GLY A 137 -2.06 9.30 -0.17
N LEU A 138 -1.66 8.92 -1.38
CA LEU A 138 -1.19 9.81 -2.44
C LEU A 138 -2.00 9.56 -3.72
N ASP A 139 -2.37 10.63 -4.41
CA ASP A 139 -3.33 10.59 -5.51
C ASP A 139 -2.71 10.22 -6.87
N TYR A 140 -1.40 10.07 -6.92
CA TYR A 140 -0.68 9.73 -8.15
C TYR A 140 -0.77 8.24 -8.53
N TYR A 141 -1.21 7.36 -7.61
CA TYR A 141 -1.34 5.94 -7.90
C TYR A 141 -2.46 5.64 -8.88
N ASN A 142 -2.21 4.67 -9.75
CA ASN A 142 -3.17 4.05 -10.67
C ASN A 142 -2.89 2.55 -10.82
N HIS A 143 -3.78 1.81 -11.51
CA HIS A 143 -3.66 0.36 -11.66
C HIS A 143 -3.36 -0.33 -10.32
N THR A 144 -2.39 -1.23 -10.30
CA THR A 144 -2.05 -2.07 -9.15
C THR A 144 -1.62 -1.26 -7.94
N ILE A 145 -2.26 -1.50 -6.80
CA ILE A 145 -1.82 -1.06 -5.48
C ILE A 145 -1.79 -2.25 -4.53
N PHE A 146 -0.88 -2.25 -3.58
CA PHE A 146 -0.73 -3.34 -2.64
C PHE A 146 -0.20 -2.90 -1.28
N GLU A 147 -0.52 -3.71 -0.27
CA GLU A 147 0.01 -3.61 1.08
C GLU A 147 0.44 -4.99 1.55
N ILE A 148 1.63 -5.07 2.15
CA ILE A 148 2.10 -6.28 2.83
C ILE A 148 2.03 -6.00 4.32
N MET A 149 1.27 -6.83 5.02
CA MET A 149 1.00 -6.71 6.45
C MET A 149 1.64 -7.83 7.23
N SER A 150 1.98 -7.56 8.48
CA SER A 150 2.41 -8.55 9.48
C SER A 150 1.51 -8.48 10.71
N ASP A 151 1.30 -9.64 11.36
CA ASP A 151 0.59 -9.79 12.63
C ASP A 151 1.55 -9.94 13.83
N SER A 152 2.77 -9.43 13.71
CA SER A 152 3.77 -9.48 14.77
C SER A 152 3.20 -9.08 16.14
N LYS A 153 3.68 -9.73 17.19
CA LYS A 153 3.30 -9.50 18.60
C LYS A 153 3.36 -8.01 18.98
N VAL A 154 4.30 -7.27 18.40
CA VAL A 154 4.48 -5.82 18.62
C VAL A 154 3.24 -5.00 18.25
N PHE A 155 2.40 -5.52 17.35
CA PHE A 155 1.15 -4.89 16.91
C PHE A 155 -0.09 -5.44 17.64
N SER A 156 0.11 -6.13 18.77
CA SER A 156 -0.97 -6.73 19.57
C SER A 156 -1.84 -7.71 18.76
N GLY A 157 -1.23 -8.44 17.81
CA GLY A 157 -1.91 -9.40 16.94
C GLY A 157 -2.81 -8.79 15.88
N LYS A 158 -2.68 -7.50 15.62
CA LYS A 158 -3.40 -6.83 14.52
C LYS A 158 -2.52 -6.80 13.27
N TRP A 159 -3.11 -7.19 12.15
CA TRP A 159 -2.47 -7.02 10.85
C TRP A 159 -2.12 -5.54 10.63
N THR A 160 -0.84 -5.26 10.46
CA THR A 160 -0.32 -3.91 10.32
C THR A 160 0.58 -3.83 9.09
N THR A 161 0.34 -2.86 8.23
CA THR A 161 1.11 -2.64 7.01
C THR A 161 2.58 -2.34 7.32
N VAL A 162 3.48 -3.16 6.80
CA VAL A 162 4.94 -3.02 6.96
C VAL A 162 5.61 -2.55 5.67
N CYS A 163 5.03 -2.89 4.53
CA CYS A 163 5.48 -2.47 3.20
C CYS A 163 4.26 -2.16 2.34
N ALA A 164 4.35 -1.17 1.50
CA ALA A 164 3.26 -0.80 0.63
C ALA A 164 3.75 -0.13 -0.64
N GLY A 165 3.02 -0.33 -1.74
CA GLY A 165 3.41 0.17 -3.03
C GLY A 165 2.28 0.20 -4.04
N GLY A 166 2.67 0.40 -5.29
CA GLY A 166 1.75 0.42 -6.42
C GLY A 166 2.32 1.10 -7.65
N ARG A 167 1.52 1.10 -8.70
CA ARG A 167 1.83 1.70 -9.99
C ARG A 167 1.40 3.18 -10.01
N TYR A 168 2.18 4.00 -10.71
CA TYR A 168 1.96 5.44 -10.81
C TYR A 168 2.39 5.97 -12.19
N ASN A 169 1.77 5.47 -13.27
CA ASN A 169 2.06 5.79 -14.69
C ASN A 169 1.78 7.27 -14.91
N GLY A 170 1.80 8.21 -14.54
CA GLY A 170 1.54 9.65 -14.83
C GLY A 170 2.36 10.58 -13.97
N LEU A 171 3.04 10.07 -12.93
CA LEU A 171 3.76 10.92 -11.99
C LEU A 171 4.94 11.65 -12.63
N VAL A 172 5.73 10.95 -13.44
CA VAL A 172 6.91 11.55 -14.10
C VAL A 172 6.49 12.69 -15.02
N GLU A 173 5.40 12.52 -15.78
CA GLU A 173 4.84 13.55 -16.65
C GLU A 173 4.31 14.75 -15.84
N GLN A 174 3.60 14.51 -14.74
CA GLN A 174 3.14 15.57 -13.83
C GLN A 174 4.30 16.41 -13.26
N LEU A 175 5.47 15.81 -13.10
CA LEU A 175 6.69 16.50 -12.65
C LEU A 175 7.49 17.14 -13.80
N GLY A 176 6.97 17.12 -15.03
CA GLY A 176 7.60 17.74 -16.21
C GLY A 176 8.56 16.85 -16.97
N GLY A 177 8.62 15.55 -16.67
CA GLY A 177 9.37 14.56 -17.41
C GLY A 177 8.58 13.99 -18.61
N PRO A 178 9.16 13.07 -19.39
CA PRO A 178 8.45 12.34 -20.41
C PRO A 178 7.44 11.36 -19.81
N GLU A 179 6.45 10.94 -20.59
CA GLU A 179 5.57 9.84 -20.22
C GLU A 179 6.39 8.61 -19.87
N THR A 180 6.34 8.21 -18.61
CA THR A 180 7.19 7.12 -18.10
C THR A 180 6.37 6.33 -17.07
N PRO A 181 6.01 5.07 -17.38
CA PRO A 181 5.40 4.18 -16.41
C PRO A 181 6.31 3.97 -15.21
N GLY A 182 5.72 3.86 -14.04
CA GLY A 182 6.46 3.63 -12.80
C GLY A 182 5.67 2.74 -11.84
N ILE A 183 6.40 1.91 -11.12
CA ILE A 183 5.89 1.10 -10.01
C ILE A 183 6.97 0.93 -8.96
N GLY A 184 6.59 0.94 -7.70
CA GLY A 184 7.53 0.73 -6.61
C GLY A 184 6.86 0.43 -5.29
N PHE A 185 7.69 0.23 -4.29
CA PHE A 185 7.24 0.07 -2.91
C PHE A 185 8.19 0.78 -1.94
N ALA A 186 7.69 1.04 -0.75
CA ALA A 186 8.50 1.45 0.38
C ALA A 186 8.10 0.69 1.65
N LEU A 187 9.08 0.39 2.49
CA LEU A 187 8.91 -0.15 3.83
C LEU A 187 9.47 0.84 4.87
N GLY A 188 8.81 0.94 6.02
CA GLY A 188 9.25 1.78 7.13
C GLY A 188 10.28 1.05 7.97
N VAL A 189 11.51 1.61 8.06
CA VAL A 189 12.63 0.99 8.79
C VAL A 189 12.31 0.86 10.27
N GLU A 190 11.76 1.88 10.91
CA GLU A 190 11.41 1.86 12.33
C GLU A 190 10.41 0.75 12.64
N ARG A 191 9.41 0.57 11.75
CA ARG A 191 8.40 -0.49 11.92
C ARG A 191 8.99 -1.88 11.74
N LEU A 192 9.91 -2.04 10.80
CA LEU A 192 10.66 -3.28 10.59
C LEU A 192 11.52 -3.60 11.84
N LEU A 193 12.27 -2.62 12.35
CA LEU A 193 13.10 -2.80 13.53
C LEU A 193 12.29 -3.21 14.76
N LEU A 194 11.11 -2.60 14.99
CA LEU A 194 10.22 -2.99 16.09
C LEU A 194 9.79 -4.46 16.00
N ILE A 195 9.55 -4.98 14.79
CA ILE A 195 9.22 -6.39 14.59
C ILE A 195 10.43 -7.27 14.93
N LEU A 196 11.59 -6.92 14.39
CA LEU A 196 12.82 -7.70 14.57
C LEU A 196 13.26 -7.74 16.02
N GLU A 197 13.13 -6.64 16.76
CA GLU A 197 13.40 -6.60 18.20
C GLU A 197 12.44 -7.49 19.03
N ALA A 198 11.19 -7.65 18.57
CA ALA A 198 10.20 -8.48 19.24
C ALA A 198 10.38 -9.99 18.96
N GLU A 199 11.06 -10.32 17.88
CA GLU A 199 11.38 -11.71 17.49
C GLU A 199 12.83 -12.00 17.86
N GLU A 200 13.05 -12.46 19.11
CA GLU A 200 14.32 -12.59 19.83
C GLU A 200 15.48 -13.27 19.07
N ASP A 201 15.24 -13.89 17.92
CA ASP A 201 16.24 -14.60 17.12
C ASP A 201 16.72 -13.82 15.86
N ALA A 202 16.25 -12.60 15.64
CA ALA A 202 16.44 -11.97 14.33
C ALA A 202 17.83 -11.37 14.10
N PHE A 203 18.51 -10.85 15.12
CA PHE A 203 19.88 -10.31 15.00
C PHE A 203 20.65 -10.45 16.31
N ASP A 204 21.59 -11.38 16.36
CA ASP A 204 22.68 -11.35 17.34
C ASP A 204 23.78 -10.44 16.79
N ILE A 205 23.68 -9.14 17.08
CA ILE A 205 24.75 -8.19 16.79
C ILE A 205 25.73 -8.30 17.95
N GLU A 206 26.72 -9.17 17.83
CA GLU A 206 27.87 -9.19 18.73
C GLU A 206 28.58 -7.82 18.62
N ASN A 207 28.32 -6.95 19.59
CA ASN A 207 29.11 -5.74 19.80
C ASN A 207 30.39 -6.11 20.57
N ASP A 208 31.35 -6.69 19.88
CA ASP A 208 32.69 -6.90 20.44
C ASP A 208 33.41 -5.56 20.51
N LEU A 209 33.26 -4.89 21.66
CA LEU A 209 34.11 -3.78 22.03
C LEU A 209 35.37 -4.33 22.71
N ASP A 210 36.49 -4.34 21.98
CA ASP A 210 37.77 -4.75 22.55
C ASP A 210 38.22 -3.82 23.71
N VAL A 211 37.86 -2.55 23.65
CA VAL A 211 38.23 -1.55 24.67
C VAL A 211 37.18 -0.44 24.76
N TYR A 212 36.74 -0.15 25.99
CA TYR A 212 35.95 1.04 26.30
C TYR A 212 36.74 2.03 27.16
N VAL A 213 37.04 3.22 26.66
CA VAL A 213 37.80 4.24 27.37
C VAL A 213 36.90 5.33 27.92
N VAL A 214 36.87 5.49 29.22
CA VAL A 214 36.16 6.58 29.92
C VAL A 214 37.15 7.56 30.52
N GLY A 215 37.11 8.82 30.09
CA GLY A 215 37.83 9.93 30.76
C GLY A 215 37.02 10.41 31.97
N ILE A 216 37.63 10.37 33.17
CA ILE A 216 37.05 10.90 34.40
C ILE A 216 37.97 12.00 34.90
N GLY A 217 37.50 13.24 34.82
CA GLY A 217 38.24 14.43 35.32
C GLY A 217 38.62 15.42 34.23
N GLU A 218 39.12 16.59 34.66
CA GLU A 218 39.60 17.68 33.79
C GLU A 218 40.69 17.22 32.83
#